data_d466034a6bf8136674b024d90f206582
#
_entry.id   d466034a6bf8136674b024d90f206582
#
_cell.length_a   1.000
_cell.length_b   1.000
_cell.length_c   1.000
_cell.angle_alpha   90.00
_cell.angle_beta   90.00
_cell.angle_gamma   90.00
#
_symmetry.space_group_name_H-M   'P 1'
#
loop_
_entity.id
_entity.type
_entity.pdbx_description
1 polymer ?
#
loop_
_entity_poly.entity_id
_entity_poly.type
_entity_poly.pdbx_seq_one_letter_code
_entity_poly.pdbx_strand_id
1 'polypeptide(L)'
;MDNINFIAIDFETATAKRNSLCEAGICVVKNGKIVETKSWLVRPEGNSYDYWNIQVHGIQPSDTVDAPMFPEIWNKITKYLKDCPVLVAHNAAFDISCIRHSLKHYALPTPDVAYYCSLRAARHLYDFDCNKLDYLCNQFEIFYGKHHRAGDDAEMCARLFLREIKDAGWVELEEMDYCNGKL
;
A
#
# COMPACT_ATOMS: atom_id res chain seq x y z
N MET A 1 18.58 -13.12 0.87
CA MET A 1 17.45 -12.29 0.39
C MET A 1 17.44 -12.13 -1.14
N ASP A 2 18.29 -12.84 -1.83
CA ASP A 2 18.30 -12.85 -3.28
C ASP A 2 17.05 -13.58 -3.77
N ASN A 3 16.21 -12.92 -4.57
CA ASN A 3 14.90 -13.30 -5.11
C ASN A 3 13.64 -12.75 -4.38
N ILE A 4 13.76 -11.94 -3.34
CA ILE A 4 12.58 -11.30 -2.71
C ILE A 4 12.19 -10.09 -3.54
N ASN A 5 11.05 -10.18 -4.22
CA ASN A 5 10.50 -9.14 -5.06
C ASN A 5 9.04 -8.89 -4.70
N PHE A 6 8.69 -7.65 -4.41
CA PHE A 6 7.30 -7.23 -4.16
C PHE A 6 7.15 -5.72 -4.38
N ILE A 7 5.91 -5.27 -4.42
CA ILE A 7 5.55 -3.87 -4.46
C ILE A 7 4.72 -3.58 -3.21
N ALA A 8 5.25 -2.78 -2.29
CA ALA A 8 4.44 -2.23 -1.23
C ALA A 8 3.55 -1.12 -1.80
N ILE A 9 2.28 -1.09 -1.35
CA ILE A 9 1.28 -0.13 -1.85
C ILE A 9 0.50 0.45 -0.67
N ASP A 10 0.13 1.72 -0.82
CA ASP A 10 -0.72 2.43 0.13
C ASP A 10 -1.61 3.42 -0.62
N PHE A 11 -2.81 3.69 -0.09
CA PHE A 11 -3.77 4.62 -0.66
C PHE A 11 -4.35 5.56 0.39
N GLU A 12 -4.50 6.84 -0.01
CA GLU A 12 -5.35 7.78 0.70
C GLU A 12 -6.70 7.94 0.00
N THR A 13 -7.77 8.09 0.79
CA THR A 13 -9.13 8.25 0.27
C THR A 13 -9.71 9.60 0.64
N ALA A 14 -10.36 10.26 -0.32
CA ALA A 14 -11.01 11.55 -0.13
C ALA A 14 -12.25 11.48 0.78
N THR A 15 -12.93 10.32 0.80
CA THR A 15 -14.13 10.05 1.59
C THR A 15 -14.11 8.64 2.16
N ALA A 16 -15.13 8.24 2.90
CA ALA A 16 -15.29 6.86 3.38
C ALA A 16 -15.49 5.82 2.25
N LYS A 17 -15.73 6.25 1.01
CA LYS A 17 -15.89 5.35 -0.14
C LYS A 17 -14.52 4.81 -0.58
N ARG A 18 -14.41 3.49 -0.75
CA ARG A 18 -13.15 2.81 -1.14
C ARG A 18 -12.61 3.22 -2.52
N ASN A 19 -13.45 3.64 -3.44
CA ASN A 19 -13.06 4.12 -4.76
C ASN A 19 -12.84 5.64 -4.85
N SER A 20 -12.84 6.35 -3.72
CA SER A 20 -12.57 7.80 -3.67
C SER A 20 -11.08 8.10 -3.46
N LEU A 21 -10.20 7.39 -4.16
CA LEU A 21 -8.76 7.55 -4.00
C LEU A 21 -8.31 8.97 -4.33
N CYS A 22 -7.47 9.55 -3.45
CA CYS A 22 -6.88 10.88 -3.64
C CYS A 22 -5.35 10.88 -3.68
N GLU A 23 -4.71 9.83 -3.19
CA GLU A 23 -3.28 9.57 -3.40
C GLU A 23 -3.05 8.06 -3.54
N ALA A 24 -2.05 7.67 -4.33
CA ALA A 24 -1.57 6.31 -4.47
C ALA A 24 -0.05 6.31 -4.33
N GLY A 25 0.49 5.45 -3.48
CA GLY A 25 1.91 5.27 -3.26
C GLY A 25 2.36 3.84 -3.54
N ILE A 26 3.55 3.68 -4.10
CA ILE A 26 4.21 2.39 -4.25
C ILE A 26 5.67 2.47 -3.83
N CYS A 27 6.17 1.39 -3.25
CA CYS A 27 7.59 1.16 -3.03
C CYS A 27 7.98 -0.17 -3.63
N VAL A 28 8.88 -0.14 -4.60
CA VAL A 28 9.32 -1.32 -5.38
C VAL A 28 10.54 -1.94 -4.71
N VAL A 29 10.43 -3.22 -4.36
CA VAL A 29 11.52 -4.02 -3.82
C VAL A 29 11.94 -5.06 -4.84
N LYS A 30 13.23 -5.10 -5.17
CA LYS A 30 13.84 -6.12 -6.03
C LYS A 30 15.07 -6.72 -5.33
N ASN A 31 15.14 -8.06 -5.29
CA ASN A 31 16.23 -8.79 -4.62
C ASN A 31 16.45 -8.33 -3.17
N GLY A 32 15.35 -8.09 -2.43
CA GLY A 32 15.40 -7.65 -1.04
C GLY A 32 15.88 -6.21 -0.83
N LYS A 33 15.92 -5.39 -1.87
CA LYS A 33 16.34 -3.98 -1.80
C LYS A 33 15.27 -3.06 -2.39
N ILE A 34 15.02 -1.95 -1.71
CA ILE A 34 14.19 -0.87 -2.25
C ILE A 34 14.93 -0.26 -3.44
N VAL A 35 14.28 -0.24 -4.60
CA VAL A 35 14.85 0.31 -5.85
C VAL A 35 14.13 1.58 -6.30
N GLU A 36 12.88 1.77 -5.91
CA GLU A 36 12.10 2.94 -6.30
C GLU A 36 10.92 3.16 -5.34
N THR A 37 10.65 4.42 -4.99
CA THR A 37 9.42 4.84 -4.31
C THR A 37 8.74 5.91 -5.16
N LYS A 38 7.44 5.81 -5.36
CA LYS A 38 6.63 6.76 -6.12
C LYS A 38 5.31 7.03 -5.45
N SER A 39 4.82 8.25 -5.60
CA SER A 39 3.44 8.61 -5.29
C SER A 39 2.82 9.45 -6.39
N TRP A 40 1.50 9.41 -6.46
CA TRP A 40 0.71 10.19 -7.39
C TRP A 40 -0.55 10.68 -6.68
N LEU A 41 -0.84 11.96 -6.81
CA LEU A 41 -2.17 12.47 -6.52
C LEU A 41 -3.16 11.86 -7.52
N VAL A 42 -4.34 11.54 -7.03
CA VAL A 42 -5.43 10.97 -7.81
C VAL A 42 -6.64 11.88 -7.66
N ARG A 43 -7.28 12.24 -8.76
CA ARG A 43 -8.54 12.97 -8.69
C ARG A 43 -9.69 11.98 -8.46
N PRO A 44 -10.34 12.00 -7.28
CA PRO A 44 -11.54 11.21 -7.07
C PRO A 44 -12.69 11.72 -7.92
N GLU A 45 -13.65 10.85 -8.23
CA GLU A 45 -14.84 11.25 -8.95
C GLU A 45 -15.60 12.35 -8.20
N GLY A 46 -15.99 13.42 -8.92
CA GLY A 46 -16.64 14.59 -8.34
C GLY A 46 -15.74 15.46 -7.47
N ASN A 47 -14.47 15.09 -7.28
CA ASN A 47 -13.47 15.81 -6.47
C ASN A 47 -13.99 16.28 -5.10
N SER A 48 -14.80 15.43 -4.43
CA SER A 48 -15.43 15.70 -3.15
C SER A 48 -14.67 15.02 -2.01
N TYR A 49 -14.52 15.72 -0.90
CA TYR A 49 -13.74 15.29 0.25
C TYR A 49 -14.52 15.40 1.55
N ASP A 50 -14.36 14.43 2.43
CA ASP A 50 -14.85 14.49 3.79
C ASP A 50 -13.82 15.20 4.69
N TYR A 51 -14.30 16.06 5.57
CA TYR A 51 -13.45 16.82 6.48
C TYR A 51 -12.46 15.94 7.26
N TRP A 52 -12.92 14.81 7.78
CA TRP A 52 -12.07 13.92 8.58
C TRP A 52 -10.94 13.27 7.79
N ASN A 53 -11.18 12.94 6.52
CA ASN A 53 -10.13 12.41 5.63
C ASN A 53 -9.04 13.46 5.39
N ILE A 54 -9.44 14.72 5.13
CA ILE A 54 -8.50 15.83 4.99
C ILE A 54 -7.66 16.02 6.27
N GLN A 55 -8.26 15.88 7.46
CA GLN A 55 -7.50 16.00 8.72
C GLN A 55 -6.45 14.91 8.89
N VAL A 56 -6.62 13.74 8.27
CA VAL A 56 -5.66 12.64 8.32
C VAL A 56 -4.49 12.88 7.37
N HIS A 57 -4.74 13.04 6.07
CA HIS A 57 -3.67 13.09 5.05
C HIS A 57 -3.32 14.52 4.58
N GLY A 58 -4.16 15.50 4.87
CA GLY A 58 -3.93 16.91 4.52
C GLY A 58 -4.18 17.29 3.05
N ILE A 59 -4.58 16.33 2.20
CA ILE A 59 -4.83 16.57 0.77
C ILE A 59 -6.17 17.29 0.61
N GLN A 60 -6.18 18.39 -0.15
CA GLN A 60 -7.35 19.22 -0.42
C GLN A 60 -7.90 18.97 -1.82
N PRO A 61 -9.18 19.30 -2.09
CA PRO A 61 -9.73 19.24 -3.45
C PRO A 61 -8.93 20.05 -4.48
N SER A 62 -8.34 21.17 -4.05
CA SER A 62 -7.45 22.00 -4.88
C SER A 62 -6.19 21.28 -5.35
N ASP A 63 -5.68 20.34 -4.55
CA ASP A 63 -4.44 19.61 -4.86
C ASP A 63 -4.65 18.57 -5.96
N THR A 64 -5.88 18.08 -6.10
CA THR A 64 -6.23 16.98 -7.02
C THR A 64 -7.08 17.41 -8.22
N VAL A 65 -7.45 18.68 -8.33
CA VAL A 65 -8.33 19.16 -9.41
C VAL A 65 -7.78 18.86 -10.82
N ASP A 66 -6.47 18.96 -10.98
CA ASP A 66 -5.77 18.67 -12.25
C ASP A 66 -5.05 17.31 -12.24
N ALA A 67 -5.20 16.52 -11.17
CA ALA A 67 -4.58 15.21 -11.07
C ALA A 67 -5.29 14.19 -12.00
N PRO A 68 -4.56 13.17 -12.48
CA PRO A 68 -5.17 12.08 -13.24
C PRO A 68 -6.14 11.27 -12.37
N MET A 69 -7.12 10.63 -13.00
CA MET A 69 -8.05 9.72 -12.33
C MET A 69 -7.42 8.32 -12.15
N PHE A 70 -8.05 7.51 -11.30
CA PHE A 70 -7.56 6.17 -10.98
C PHE A 70 -7.15 5.31 -12.18
N PRO A 71 -7.88 5.22 -13.31
CA PRO A 71 -7.49 4.40 -14.45
C PRO A 71 -6.09 4.70 -15.00
N GLU A 72 -5.72 5.99 -15.03
CA GLU A 72 -4.41 6.41 -15.52
C GLU A 72 -3.28 6.02 -14.54
N ILE A 73 -3.54 6.19 -13.24
CA ILE A 73 -2.60 5.79 -12.18
C ILE A 73 -2.47 4.28 -12.12
N TRP A 74 -3.59 3.55 -12.19
CA TRP A 74 -3.60 2.09 -12.21
C TRP A 74 -2.79 1.53 -13.39
N ASN A 75 -2.92 2.14 -14.57
CA ASN A 75 -2.09 1.77 -15.73
C ASN A 75 -0.59 1.99 -15.50
N LYS A 76 -0.20 2.97 -14.68
CA LYS A 76 1.21 3.12 -14.27
C LYS A 76 1.62 2.02 -13.30
N ILE A 77 0.80 1.72 -12.29
CA ILE A 77 1.06 0.69 -11.28
C ILE A 77 1.15 -0.70 -11.92
N THR A 78 0.25 -1.05 -12.85
CA THR A 78 0.24 -2.35 -13.52
C THR A 78 1.49 -2.64 -14.35
N LYS A 79 2.25 -1.62 -14.77
CA LYS A 79 3.55 -1.82 -15.43
C LYS A 79 4.57 -2.47 -14.48
N TYR A 80 4.55 -2.09 -13.21
CA TYR A 80 5.40 -2.71 -12.18
C TYR A 80 4.93 -4.13 -11.85
N LEU A 81 3.62 -4.35 -11.81
CA LEU A 81 3.04 -5.66 -11.52
C LEU A 81 3.35 -6.74 -12.58
N LYS A 82 3.66 -6.35 -13.83
CA LYS A 82 4.11 -7.29 -14.86
C LYS A 82 5.44 -7.98 -14.49
N ASP A 83 6.33 -7.23 -13.86
CA ASP A 83 7.65 -7.73 -13.45
C ASP A 83 7.63 -8.33 -12.05
N CYS A 84 6.68 -7.91 -11.22
CA CYS A 84 6.55 -8.30 -9.83
C CYS A 84 5.06 -8.41 -9.43
N PRO A 85 4.41 -9.58 -9.62
CA PRO A 85 2.98 -9.76 -9.38
C PRO A 85 2.66 -10.01 -7.89
N VAL A 86 3.34 -9.33 -6.98
CA VAL A 86 3.14 -9.44 -5.53
C VAL A 86 2.96 -8.05 -4.95
N LEU A 87 1.83 -7.82 -4.29
CA LEU A 87 1.54 -6.62 -3.51
C LEU A 87 1.75 -6.88 -2.01
N VAL A 88 2.19 -5.86 -1.31
CA VAL A 88 2.24 -5.84 0.17
C VAL A 88 1.58 -4.55 0.64
N ALA A 89 0.75 -4.62 1.67
CA ALA A 89 0.19 -3.44 2.31
C ALA A 89 0.09 -3.62 3.83
N HIS A 90 0.17 -2.52 4.56
CA HIS A 90 -0.05 -2.56 6.01
C HIS A 90 -1.54 -2.37 6.31
N ASN A 91 -2.22 -3.41 6.79
CA ASN A 91 -3.68 -3.54 6.81
C ASN A 91 -4.27 -3.73 5.39
N ALA A 92 -3.69 -4.66 4.64
CA ALA A 92 -3.99 -4.92 3.22
C ALA A 92 -5.49 -5.03 2.89
N ALA A 93 -6.35 -5.40 3.85
CA ALA A 93 -7.80 -5.43 3.65
C ALA A 93 -8.36 -4.08 3.19
N PHE A 94 -7.76 -2.96 3.63
CA PHE A 94 -8.14 -1.62 3.20
C PHE A 94 -7.72 -1.38 1.74
N ASP A 95 -6.44 -1.52 1.43
CA ASP A 95 -5.87 -1.19 0.11
C ASP A 95 -6.39 -2.11 -1.00
N ILE A 96 -6.48 -3.40 -0.72
CA ILE A 96 -7.07 -4.38 -1.63
C ILE A 96 -8.56 -4.08 -1.88
N SER A 97 -9.29 -3.65 -0.85
CA SER A 97 -10.68 -3.19 -1.02
C SER A 97 -10.75 -1.93 -1.90
N CYS A 98 -9.85 -0.97 -1.71
CA CYS A 98 -9.75 0.22 -2.56
C CYS A 98 -9.51 -0.14 -4.02
N ILE A 99 -8.55 -1.03 -4.30
CA ILE A 99 -8.27 -1.53 -5.66
C ILE A 99 -9.52 -2.20 -6.25
N ARG A 100 -10.10 -3.17 -5.56
CA ARG A 100 -11.28 -3.92 -6.04
C ARG A 100 -12.46 -3.02 -6.36
N HIS A 101 -12.78 -2.07 -5.48
CA HIS A 101 -13.89 -1.14 -5.70
C HIS A 101 -13.62 -0.19 -6.86
N SER A 102 -12.38 0.28 -7.00
CA SER A 102 -11.98 1.14 -8.11
C SER A 102 -12.00 0.40 -9.44
N LEU A 103 -11.44 -0.83 -9.51
CA LEU A 103 -11.48 -1.66 -10.71
C LEU A 103 -12.92 -1.94 -11.16
N LYS A 104 -13.78 -2.29 -10.21
CA LYS A 104 -15.21 -2.50 -10.49
C LYS A 104 -15.90 -1.23 -10.99
N HIS A 105 -15.63 -0.09 -10.33
CA HIS A 105 -16.24 1.20 -10.67
C HIS A 105 -15.88 1.66 -12.10
N TYR A 106 -14.61 1.48 -12.48
CA TYR A 106 -14.12 1.87 -13.80
C TYR A 106 -14.18 0.76 -14.85
N ALA A 107 -14.82 -0.38 -14.54
CA ALA A 107 -14.90 -1.55 -15.42
C ALA A 107 -13.53 -2.02 -15.95
N LEU A 108 -12.50 -1.97 -15.09
CA LEU A 108 -11.15 -2.41 -15.41
C LEU A 108 -10.96 -3.89 -15.04
N PRO A 109 -10.13 -4.63 -15.78
CA PRO A 109 -9.85 -6.03 -15.45
C PRO A 109 -9.07 -6.16 -14.14
N THR A 110 -9.40 -7.18 -13.36
CA THR A 110 -8.63 -7.54 -12.16
C THR A 110 -7.42 -8.38 -12.56
N PRO A 111 -6.20 -7.97 -12.24
CA PRO A 111 -5.01 -8.76 -12.52
C PRO A 111 -4.90 -9.96 -11.58
N ASP A 112 -4.22 -11.02 -12.01
CA ASP A 112 -3.84 -12.15 -11.14
C ASP A 112 -2.58 -11.76 -10.34
N VAL A 113 -2.79 -11.21 -9.16
CA VAL A 113 -1.73 -10.70 -8.28
C VAL A 113 -1.95 -11.23 -6.87
N ALA A 114 -0.91 -11.80 -6.30
CA ALA A 114 -0.90 -12.17 -4.89
C ALA A 114 -0.70 -10.92 -4.01
N TYR A 115 -1.20 -10.95 -2.77
CA TYR A 115 -0.91 -9.90 -1.81
C TYR A 115 -0.60 -10.46 -0.42
N TYR A 116 0.18 -9.71 0.35
CA TYR A 116 0.50 -9.98 1.75
C TYR A 116 0.11 -8.79 2.62
N CYS A 117 -0.15 -9.08 3.90
CA CYS A 117 -0.54 -8.09 4.89
C CYS A 117 0.52 -8.01 6.01
N SER A 118 1.37 -6.99 5.99
CA SER A 118 2.39 -6.80 7.02
C SER A 118 1.81 -6.59 8.42
N LEU A 119 0.62 -6.00 8.56
CA LEU A 119 -0.04 -5.93 9.87
C LEU A 119 -0.34 -7.31 10.47
N ARG A 120 -0.78 -8.26 9.64
CA ARG A 120 -1.07 -9.62 10.10
C ARG A 120 0.22 -10.39 10.40
N ALA A 121 1.23 -10.22 9.56
CA ALA A 121 2.57 -10.76 9.80
C ALA A 121 3.14 -10.22 11.12
N ALA A 122 3.11 -8.91 11.34
CA ALA A 122 3.58 -8.31 12.59
C ALA A 122 2.88 -8.88 13.84
N ARG A 123 1.55 -9.01 13.78
CA ARG A 123 0.76 -9.58 14.90
C ARG A 123 1.08 -11.04 15.21
N HIS A 124 1.59 -11.77 14.23
CA HIS A 124 2.01 -13.15 14.43
C HIS A 124 3.44 -13.23 14.97
N LEU A 125 4.33 -12.40 14.44
CA LEU A 125 5.76 -12.46 14.73
C LEU A 125 6.15 -11.76 16.04
N TYR A 126 5.40 -10.74 16.45
CA TYR A 126 5.78 -9.84 17.53
C TYR A 126 4.68 -9.70 18.57
N ASP A 127 5.09 -9.64 19.82
CA ASP A 127 4.19 -9.39 20.97
C ASP A 127 4.25 -7.93 21.38
N PHE A 128 3.66 -7.06 20.52
CA PHE A 128 3.56 -5.63 20.78
C PHE A 128 2.11 -5.22 21.11
N ASP A 129 1.95 -4.29 22.04
CA ASP A 129 0.63 -3.73 22.41
C ASP A 129 -0.05 -2.99 21.24
N CYS A 130 0.73 -2.49 20.29
CA CYS A 130 0.25 -1.77 19.12
C CYS A 130 0.98 -2.23 17.86
N ASN A 131 0.19 -2.46 16.80
CA ASN A 131 0.73 -2.89 15.51
C ASN A 131 0.41 -1.88 14.39
N LYS A 132 0.27 -0.58 14.72
CA LYS A 132 0.20 0.47 13.71
C LYS A 132 1.55 0.62 13.01
N LEU A 133 1.53 1.06 11.75
CA LEU A 133 2.71 1.17 10.92
C LEU A 133 3.79 2.08 11.54
N ASP A 134 3.39 3.27 11.98
CA ASP A 134 4.25 4.25 12.65
C ASP A 134 4.86 3.70 13.94
N TYR A 135 4.05 3.02 14.76
CA TYR A 135 4.51 2.40 15.99
C TYR A 135 5.58 1.33 15.72
N LEU A 136 5.31 0.39 14.79
CA LEU A 136 6.25 -0.67 14.44
C LEU A 136 7.53 -0.13 13.82
N CYS A 137 7.43 0.88 12.95
CA CYS A 137 8.60 1.55 12.39
C CYS A 137 9.48 2.16 13.50
N ASN A 138 8.87 2.79 14.50
CA ASN A 138 9.60 3.32 15.66
C ASN A 138 10.27 2.21 16.49
N GLN A 139 9.58 1.08 16.74
CA GLN A 139 10.16 -0.06 17.48
C GLN A 139 11.37 -0.66 16.78
N PHE A 140 11.38 -0.68 15.46
CA PHE A 140 12.46 -1.24 14.65
C PHE A 140 13.47 -0.20 14.14
N GLU A 141 13.39 1.06 14.61
CA GLU A 141 14.26 2.15 14.17
C GLU A 141 14.24 2.35 12.65
N ILE A 142 13.09 2.06 12.02
CA ILE A 142 12.87 2.31 10.61
C ILE A 142 12.59 3.79 10.41
N PHE A 143 13.53 4.48 9.77
CA PHE A 143 13.35 5.88 9.43
C PHE A 143 12.35 6.04 8.29
N TYR A 144 11.46 7.04 8.37
CA TYR A 144 10.41 7.32 7.39
C TYR A 144 10.19 8.83 7.21
N GLY A 145 9.51 9.19 6.13
CA GLY A 145 9.11 10.55 5.82
C GLY A 145 7.88 11.02 6.61
N LYS A 146 6.89 11.56 5.91
CA LYS A 146 5.66 12.07 6.53
C LYS A 146 4.57 10.99 6.54
N HIS A 147 4.17 10.54 7.73
CA HIS A 147 3.04 9.61 7.87
C HIS A 147 1.73 10.21 7.31
N HIS A 148 0.87 9.38 6.76
CA HIS A 148 -0.33 9.72 5.97
C HIS A 148 0.00 10.43 4.65
N ARG A 149 1.07 9.98 4.01
CA ARG A 149 1.39 10.22 2.61
C ARG A 149 1.66 8.87 1.96
N ALA A 150 0.85 8.53 0.98
CA ALA A 150 0.83 7.18 0.42
C ALA A 150 2.21 6.67 -0.04
N GLY A 151 3.08 7.53 -0.58
CA GLY A 151 4.45 7.16 -0.94
C GLY A 151 5.33 6.81 0.26
N ASP A 152 5.27 7.62 1.30
CA ASP A 152 6.05 7.43 2.53
C ASP A 152 5.54 6.18 3.28
N ASP A 153 4.22 6.00 3.38
CA ASP A 153 3.61 4.83 4.05
C ASP A 153 3.87 3.52 3.28
N ALA A 154 3.87 3.56 1.94
CA ALA A 154 4.30 2.43 1.12
C ALA A 154 5.78 2.06 1.36
N GLU A 155 6.68 3.05 1.52
CA GLU A 155 8.08 2.79 1.86
C GLU A 155 8.25 2.25 3.28
N MET A 156 7.54 2.81 4.26
CA MET A 156 7.47 2.30 5.63
C MET A 156 7.04 0.83 5.64
N CYS A 157 5.95 0.52 4.93
CA CYS A 157 5.44 -0.84 4.78
C CYS A 157 6.48 -1.78 4.14
N ALA A 158 7.18 -1.33 3.09
CA ALA A 158 8.23 -2.12 2.44
C ALA A 158 9.38 -2.45 3.39
N ARG A 159 9.87 -1.47 4.15
CA ARG A 159 10.95 -1.64 5.12
C ARG A 159 10.55 -2.57 6.26
N LEU A 160 9.32 -2.40 6.78
CA LEU A 160 8.77 -3.27 7.81
C LEU A 160 8.65 -4.70 7.30
N PHE A 161 8.09 -4.92 6.12
CA PHE A 161 7.91 -6.25 5.56
C PHE A 161 9.25 -6.95 5.26
N LEU A 162 10.27 -6.21 4.81
CA LEU A 162 11.64 -6.74 4.70
C LEU A 162 12.21 -7.18 6.05
N ARG A 163 11.87 -6.47 7.14
CA ARG A 163 12.24 -6.86 8.50
C ARG A 163 11.50 -8.14 8.91
N GLU A 164 10.22 -8.24 8.66
CA GLU A 164 9.40 -9.43 8.93
C GLU A 164 9.92 -10.66 8.19
N ILE A 165 10.28 -10.51 6.90
CA ILE A 165 10.93 -11.59 6.12
C ILE A 165 12.27 -12.00 6.73
N LYS A 166 13.05 -11.05 7.24
CA LYS A 166 14.33 -11.34 7.86
C LYS A 166 14.17 -12.13 9.17
N ASP A 167 13.13 -11.82 9.93
CA ASP A 167 12.89 -12.41 11.24
C ASP A 167 12.21 -13.79 11.14
N ALA A 168 11.26 -13.98 10.22
CA ALA A 168 10.52 -15.23 10.03
C ALA A 168 11.03 -16.11 8.87
N GLY A 169 11.53 -15.49 7.82
CA GLY A 169 11.76 -16.13 6.53
C GLY A 169 10.55 -16.00 5.58
N TRP A 170 10.83 -16.00 4.27
CA TRP A 170 9.80 -15.84 3.25
C TRP A 170 8.81 -17.02 3.25
N VAL A 171 9.31 -18.25 3.35
CA VAL A 171 8.48 -19.47 3.31
C VAL A 171 7.45 -19.47 4.44
N GLU A 172 7.85 -19.07 5.65
CA GLU A 172 6.93 -19.00 6.78
C GLU A 172 5.80 -18.00 6.52
N LEU A 173 6.10 -16.84 5.92
CA LEU A 173 5.07 -15.84 5.57
C LEU A 173 4.14 -16.34 4.45
N GLU A 174 4.64 -17.13 3.49
CA GLU A 174 3.80 -17.75 2.45
C GLU A 174 2.84 -18.80 3.03
N GLU A 175 3.25 -19.54 4.03
CA GLU A 175 2.45 -20.58 4.70
C GLU A 175 1.38 -19.98 5.64
N MET A 176 1.46 -18.71 5.97
CA MET A 176 0.47 -17.99 6.76
C MET A 176 -0.76 -17.62 5.91
N ASP A 177 -1.68 -18.54 5.68
CA ASP A 177 -2.89 -18.33 4.87
C ASP A 177 -3.70 -17.05 5.20
N TYR A 178 -3.64 -16.61 6.45
CA TYR A 178 -4.32 -15.38 6.88
C TYR A 178 -3.55 -14.10 6.58
N CYS A 179 -2.26 -14.18 6.23
CA CYS A 179 -1.43 -13.04 5.88
C CYS A 179 -1.43 -12.72 4.39
N ASN A 180 -1.93 -13.62 3.55
CA ASN A 180 -1.89 -13.50 2.10
C ASN A 180 -3.27 -13.69 1.44
N GLY A 181 -3.34 -13.45 0.15
CA GLY A 181 -4.53 -13.62 -0.66
C GLY A 181 -4.29 -13.27 -2.13
N LYS A 182 -5.38 -13.27 -2.90
CA LYS A 182 -5.37 -12.83 -4.31
C LYS A 182 -6.25 -11.58 -4.49
N LEU A 183 -5.82 -10.70 -5.39
CA LEU A 183 -6.56 -9.48 -5.75
C LEU A 183 -7.86 -9.79 -6.47
#